data_d0a8b3be643eaae7b71130eb47cf5d47
#
_entry.id   d0a8b3be643eaae7b71130eb47cf5d47
#
_cell.length_a   1.000
_cell.length_b   1.000
_cell.length_c   1.000
_cell.angle_alpha   90.00
_cell.angle_beta   90.00
_cell.angle_gamma   90.00
#
_symmetry.space_group_name_H-M   'P 1'
#
loop_
_entity.id
_entity.type
_entity.pdbx_description
1 polymer ?
#
loop_
_entity_poly.entity_id
_entity_poly.type
_entity_poly.pdbx_seq_one_letter_code
_entity_poly.pdbx_strand_id
1 'polypeptide(L)'
;MNRKDLGELIIDIHKRKPSYGYHRIWKIIVEETGWVISANLVHKVCKILNIKSKAKHYKYKKPGEESVKYENIIGYNWNTSRPFEKVVSDTTSFWFKKKKSDWTFYLDVFNNEIVGSDVRETMYGNGILNHKKAVENMLNNKIKRGYKDQETIVHTDQGIIYSSVSFNNIFNSYKVTRSMSRAGTPTDNPVIESKNGWIKKEMYIDFDINNYNTVQEFINDIIWDNNNYRPSYALKYKTPIEYRTQLGFN
;
A
#
# COMPACT_ATOMS: atom_id res chain seq x y z
N MET A 1 22.29 28.11 -0.83
CA MET A 1 21.31 27.54 0.12
C MET A 1 21.54 28.14 1.51
N ASN A 2 20.58 28.87 2.04
CA ASN A 2 20.61 29.36 3.42
C ASN A 2 19.86 28.34 4.31
N ARG A 3 20.29 28.14 5.58
CA ARG A 3 19.60 27.25 6.54
C ARG A 3 18.16 27.69 6.83
N LYS A 4 17.87 29.00 6.68
CA LYS A 4 16.53 29.56 6.86
C LYS A 4 15.59 29.07 5.76
N ASP A 5 16.04 29.09 4.50
CA ASP A 5 15.26 28.64 3.34
C ASP A 5 14.93 27.14 3.43
N LEU A 6 15.90 26.32 3.90
CA LEU A 6 15.68 24.90 4.13
C LEU A 6 14.64 24.65 5.22
N GLY A 7 14.63 25.45 6.28
CA GLY A 7 13.64 25.35 7.35
C GLY A 7 12.22 25.66 6.88
N GLU A 8 12.06 26.69 6.05
CA GLU A 8 10.76 27.09 5.48
C GLU A 8 10.19 26.00 4.58
N LEU A 9 11.02 25.40 3.71
CA LEU A 9 10.62 24.26 2.87
C LEU A 9 10.20 23.04 3.68
N ILE A 10 10.94 22.70 4.73
CA ILE A 10 10.59 21.58 5.63
C ILE A 10 9.23 21.84 6.29
N ILE A 11 8.98 23.05 6.77
CA ILE A 11 7.69 23.42 7.39
C ILE A 11 6.56 23.31 6.38
N ASP A 12 6.75 23.81 5.15
CA ASP A 12 5.74 23.77 4.10
C ASP A 12 5.39 22.32 3.72
N ILE A 13 6.40 21.48 3.46
CA ILE A 13 6.17 20.06 3.15
C ILE A 13 5.47 19.35 4.31
N HIS A 14 5.87 19.63 5.55
CA HIS A 14 5.24 19.02 6.71
C HIS A 14 3.78 19.48 6.90
N LYS A 15 3.44 20.72 6.53
CA LYS A 15 2.04 21.17 6.50
C LYS A 15 1.22 20.45 5.44
N ARG A 16 1.80 20.24 4.23
CA ARG A 16 1.15 19.52 3.14
C ARG A 16 1.00 18.01 3.43
N LYS A 17 2.01 17.40 4.06
CA LYS A 17 2.11 15.95 4.35
C LYS A 17 2.62 15.69 5.77
N PRO A 18 1.79 15.83 6.81
CA PRO A 18 2.21 15.74 8.21
C PRO A 18 2.70 14.35 8.64
N SER A 19 2.38 13.30 7.90
CA SER A 19 2.85 11.93 8.18
C SER A 19 4.29 11.67 7.70
N TYR A 20 4.87 12.57 6.88
CA TYR A 20 6.19 12.34 6.31
C TYR A 20 7.30 12.54 7.35
N GLY A 21 8.19 11.54 7.42
CA GLY A 21 9.46 11.66 8.15
C GLY A 21 10.54 12.34 7.29
N TYR A 22 11.66 12.69 7.93
CA TYR A 22 12.72 13.49 7.29
C TYR A 22 13.28 12.90 5.99
N HIS A 23 13.28 11.60 5.79
CA HIS A 23 13.72 10.98 4.54
C HIS A 23 12.83 11.34 3.35
N ARG A 24 11.49 11.31 3.54
CA ARG A 24 10.55 11.72 2.49
C ARG A 24 10.61 13.22 2.25
N ILE A 25 10.69 14.02 3.31
CA ILE A 25 10.85 15.48 3.23
C ILE A 25 12.12 15.80 2.45
N TRP A 26 13.24 15.15 2.76
CA TRP A 26 14.49 15.30 2.02
C TRP A 26 14.33 15.04 0.53
N LYS A 27 13.68 13.91 0.17
CA LYS A 27 13.49 13.54 -1.24
C LYS A 27 12.68 14.59 -2.00
N ILE A 28 11.58 15.07 -1.41
CA ILE A 28 10.75 16.14 -2.00
C ILE A 28 11.58 17.41 -2.22
N ILE A 29 12.34 17.85 -1.22
CA ILE A 29 13.17 19.06 -1.35
C ILE A 29 14.16 18.92 -2.51
N VAL A 30 14.85 17.77 -2.61
CA VAL A 30 15.81 17.54 -3.69
C VAL A 30 15.13 17.58 -5.07
N GLU A 31 13.94 17.02 -5.19
CA GLU A 31 13.18 17.02 -6.44
C GLU A 31 12.61 18.39 -6.81
N GLU A 32 12.01 19.10 -5.84
CA GLU A 32 11.39 20.40 -6.10
C GLU A 32 12.43 21.52 -6.35
N THR A 33 13.63 21.40 -5.75
CA THR A 33 14.64 22.50 -5.80
C THR A 33 15.89 22.17 -6.60
N GLY A 34 16.16 20.90 -6.90
CA GLY A 34 17.44 20.46 -7.46
C GLY A 34 18.63 20.55 -6.50
N TRP A 35 18.42 20.80 -5.21
CA TRP A 35 19.51 20.97 -4.24
C TRP A 35 20.24 19.66 -3.94
N VAL A 36 21.56 19.72 -3.88
CA VAL A 36 22.41 18.61 -3.44
C VAL A 36 22.62 18.72 -1.92
N ILE A 37 21.76 18.08 -1.16
CA ILE A 37 21.79 18.06 0.30
C ILE A 37 21.66 16.63 0.84
N SER A 38 22.20 16.38 2.03
CA SER A 38 22.05 15.07 2.67
C SER A 38 20.77 14.96 3.50
N ALA A 39 20.20 13.75 3.58
CA ALA A 39 19.06 13.47 4.45
C ALA A 39 19.38 13.76 5.94
N ASN A 40 20.65 13.57 6.35
CA ASN A 40 21.09 13.90 7.70
C ASN A 40 21.01 15.39 8.03
N LEU A 41 21.26 16.28 7.05
CA LEU A 41 21.08 17.71 7.24
C LEU A 41 19.61 18.06 7.47
N VAL A 42 18.72 17.51 6.65
CA VAL A 42 17.26 17.68 6.82
C VAL A 42 16.80 17.14 8.17
N HIS A 43 17.30 15.98 8.60
CA HIS A 43 17.01 15.43 9.93
C HIS A 43 17.42 16.38 11.07
N LYS A 44 18.61 16.99 11.01
CA LYS A 44 19.08 17.95 12.00
C LYS A 44 18.17 19.17 12.06
N VAL A 45 17.76 19.70 10.89
CA VAL A 45 16.85 20.86 10.83
C VAL A 45 15.45 20.49 11.34
N CYS A 46 14.91 19.31 11.00
CA CYS A 46 13.65 18.82 11.55
C CYS A 46 13.69 18.73 13.10
N LYS A 47 14.83 18.29 13.68
CA LYS A 47 14.99 18.30 15.16
C LYS A 47 14.95 19.70 15.75
N ILE A 48 15.64 20.66 15.14
CA ILE A 48 15.68 22.06 15.60
C ILE A 48 14.25 22.66 15.53
N LEU A 49 13.51 22.37 14.48
CA LEU A 49 12.15 22.85 14.28
C LEU A 49 11.08 22.02 15.04
N ASN A 50 11.50 21.01 15.81
CA ASN A 50 10.61 20.05 16.48
C ASN A 50 9.59 19.38 15.55
N ILE A 51 9.97 19.18 14.30
CA ILE A 51 9.15 18.53 13.28
C ILE A 51 9.38 17.01 13.34
N LYS A 52 8.28 16.26 13.58
CA LYS A 52 8.24 14.79 13.59
C LYS A 52 7.04 14.30 12.82
N SER A 53 7.17 13.13 12.19
CA SER A 53 6.01 12.47 11.57
C SER A 53 4.87 12.31 12.59
N LYS A 54 3.65 12.70 12.20
CA LYS A 54 2.44 12.48 13.01
C LYS A 54 1.86 11.08 12.87
N ALA A 55 2.44 10.21 12.03
CA ALA A 55 2.03 8.83 11.91
C ALA A 55 2.23 8.06 13.23
N LYS A 56 1.16 7.43 13.73
CA LYS A 56 1.19 6.65 14.99
C LYS A 56 1.61 5.20 14.70
N HIS A 57 2.45 4.62 15.56
CA HIS A 57 2.76 3.19 15.54
C HIS A 57 1.82 2.45 16.50
N TYR A 58 1.05 1.50 16.00
CA TYR A 58 0.23 0.61 16.82
C TYR A 58 0.97 -0.71 17.06
N LYS A 59 0.90 -1.22 18.30
CA LYS A 59 1.37 -2.57 18.59
C LYS A 59 0.42 -3.58 17.97
N TYR A 60 0.98 -4.58 17.29
CA TYR A 60 0.24 -5.70 16.74
C TYR A 60 -0.44 -6.53 17.84
N LYS A 61 -1.67 -6.99 17.59
CA LYS A 61 -2.37 -7.98 18.42
C LYS A 61 -2.52 -9.27 17.62
N LYS A 62 -2.16 -10.40 18.21
CA LYS A 62 -2.24 -11.73 17.58
C LYS A 62 -3.70 -12.07 17.25
N PRO A 63 -4.03 -12.49 16.00
CA PRO A 63 -5.37 -12.95 15.63
C PRO A 63 -5.71 -14.30 16.25
N GLY A 64 -6.99 -14.70 16.14
CA GLY A 64 -7.45 -16.04 16.48
C GLY A 64 -6.90 -17.13 15.55
N GLU A 65 -7.16 -18.38 15.88
CA GLU A 65 -6.80 -19.53 15.03
C GLU A 65 -7.82 -19.70 13.89
N GLU A 66 -7.31 -19.90 12.68
CA GLU A 66 -8.09 -20.10 11.46
C GLU A 66 -7.60 -21.34 10.71
N SER A 67 -8.45 -21.98 9.91
CA SER A 67 -8.08 -23.18 9.16
C SER A 67 -7.29 -22.86 7.90
N VAL A 68 -6.20 -23.57 7.65
CA VAL A 68 -5.37 -23.45 6.46
C VAL A 68 -6.07 -24.15 5.29
N LYS A 69 -6.18 -23.48 4.14
CA LYS A 69 -6.72 -24.05 2.90
C LYS A 69 -5.71 -24.16 1.78
N TYR A 70 -4.72 -23.31 1.77
CA TYR A 70 -3.60 -23.33 0.82
C TYR A 70 -2.28 -23.27 1.57
N GLU A 71 -1.27 -23.91 1.02
CA GLU A 71 0.09 -23.86 1.56
C GLU A 71 0.68 -22.46 1.42
N ASN A 72 1.55 -22.08 2.34
CA ASN A 72 2.37 -20.91 2.22
C ASN A 72 3.56 -21.21 1.30
N ILE A 73 3.37 -21.05 -0.01
CA ILE A 73 4.41 -21.32 -1.02
C ILE A 73 5.41 -20.17 -1.19
N ILE A 74 5.10 -18.97 -0.67
CA ILE A 74 6.08 -17.88 -0.65
C ILE A 74 7.18 -18.17 0.37
N GLY A 75 6.82 -18.79 1.50
CA GLY A 75 7.72 -18.92 2.63
C GLY A 75 8.17 -17.52 3.08
N TYR A 76 9.47 -17.30 3.15
CA TYR A 76 10.04 -15.98 3.44
C TYR A 76 10.73 -15.36 2.21
N ASN A 77 10.52 -15.93 1.01
CA ASN A 77 11.10 -15.42 -0.22
C ASN A 77 10.21 -14.35 -0.86
N TRP A 78 10.47 -13.10 -0.54
CA TRP A 78 9.78 -11.92 -1.06
C TRP A 78 10.46 -11.30 -2.28
N ASN A 79 11.55 -11.89 -2.78
CA ASN A 79 12.23 -11.42 -3.97
C ASN A 79 11.36 -11.62 -5.21
N THR A 80 11.36 -10.63 -6.08
CA THR A 80 10.64 -10.64 -7.36
C THR A 80 11.53 -10.05 -8.45
N SER A 81 11.38 -10.54 -9.66
CA SER A 81 12.14 -10.11 -10.85
C SER A 81 11.31 -9.20 -11.78
N ARG A 82 9.98 -9.20 -11.65
CA ARG A 82 9.07 -8.48 -12.53
C ARG A 82 7.76 -8.11 -11.81
N PRO A 83 7.00 -7.15 -12.36
CA PRO A 83 5.64 -6.89 -11.91
C PRO A 83 4.74 -8.13 -12.02
N PHE A 84 3.73 -8.21 -11.14
CA PHE A 84 2.77 -9.31 -11.05
C PHE A 84 3.37 -10.71 -10.85
N GLU A 85 4.62 -10.82 -10.39
CA GLU A 85 5.18 -12.12 -10.00
C GLU A 85 4.60 -12.61 -8.67
N LYS A 86 4.58 -11.74 -7.67
CA LYS A 86 3.94 -11.97 -6.38
C LYS A 86 3.07 -10.77 -6.03
N VAL A 87 1.82 -11.05 -5.71
CA VAL A 87 0.85 -10.04 -5.34
C VAL A 87 0.26 -10.43 -3.98
N VAL A 88 0.21 -9.50 -3.05
CA VAL A 88 -0.34 -9.71 -1.72
C VAL A 88 -1.63 -8.93 -1.54
N SER A 89 -2.57 -9.44 -0.75
CA SER A 89 -3.83 -8.76 -0.49
C SER A 89 -4.23 -8.87 0.96
N ASP A 90 -4.88 -7.82 1.43
CA ASP A 90 -5.53 -7.75 2.73
C ASP A 90 -6.70 -6.78 2.68
N THR A 91 -7.54 -6.82 3.72
CA THR A 91 -8.67 -5.93 3.89
C THR A 91 -8.50 -5.08 5.13
N THR A 92 -8.62 -3.79 4.95
CA THR A 92 -8.54 -2.84 6.05
C THR A 92 -9.87 -2.14 6.28
N SER A 93 -10.34 -2.15 7.54
CA SER A 93 -11.52 -1.37 7.95
C SER A 93 -11.11 0.01 8.43
N PHE A 94 -11.90 1.02 8.05
CA PHE A 94 -11.71 2.41 8.44
C PHE A 94 -13.05 3.15 8.50
N TRP A 95 -13.04 4.38 9.01
CA TRP A 95 -14.22 5.22 9.04
C TRP A 95 -14.14 6.28 7.94
N PHE A 96 -15.14 6.30 7.06
CA PHE A 96 -15.36 7.41 6.15
C PHE A 96 -16.53 8.23 6.65
N LYS A 97 -16.25 9.46 7.14
CA LYS A 97 -17.23 10.29 7.86
C LYS A 97 -17.84 9.48 9.01
N LYS A 98 -19.13 9.20 8.98
CA LYS A 98 -19.83 8.46 10.04
C LYS A 98 -20.06 6.98 9.71
N LYS A 99 -19.57 6.49 8.58
CA LYS A 99 -19.80 5.13 8.09
C LYS A 99 -18.52 4.31 8.12
N LYS A 100 -18.61 3.10 8.66
CA LYS A 100 -17.51 2.14 8.60
C LYS A 100 -17.43 1.56 7.19
N SER A 101 -16.23 1.49 6.63
CA SER A 101 -15.95 0.96 5.30
C SER A 101 -14.81 -0.03 5.34
N ASP A 102 -14.88 -1.03 4.47
CA ASP A 102 -13.84 -2.03 4.26
C ASP A 102 -13.20 -1.81 2.89
N TRP A 103 -11.90 -1.66 2.88
CA TRP A 103 -11.09 -1.51 1.69
C TRP A 103 -10.21 -2.73 1.50
N THR A 104 -10.46 -3.50 0.44
CA THR A 104 -9.62 -4.60 -0.01
C THR A 104 -8.71 -4.11 -1.12
N PHE A 105 -7.41 -4.37 -1.02
CA PHE A 105 -6.48 -4.01 -2.08
C PHE A 105 -5.42 -5.08 -2.32
N TYR A 106 -4.89 -5.08 -3.52
CA TYR A 106 -3.82 -5.93 -4.01
C TYR A 106 -2.57 -5.10 -4.24
N LEU A 107 -1.48 -5.50 -3.59
CA LEU A 107 -0.18 -4.85 -3.67
C LEU A 107 0.79 -5.73 -4.46
N ASP A 108 1.41 -5.17 -5.49
CA ASP A 108 2.50 -5.83 -6.20
C ASP A 108 3.77 -5.78 -5.35
N VAL A 109 4.34 -6.93 -5.05
CA VAL A 109 5.55 -7.05 -4.22
C VAL A 109 6.77 -6.46 -4.92
N PHE A 110 6.80 -6.45 -6.26
CA PHE A 110 7.90 -5.95 -7.05
C PHE A 110 8.21 -4.47 -6.79
N ASN A 111 7.18 -3.64 -6.69
CA ASN A 111 7.33 -2.19 -6.58
C ASN A 111 6.42 -1.54 -5.54
N ASN A 112 5.68 -2.30 -4.74
CA ASN A 112 4.70 -1.80 -3.77
C ASN A 112 3.56 -0.96 -4.40
N GLU A 113 3.26 -1.19 -5.67
CA GLU A 113 2.14 -0.55 -6.38
C GLU A 113 0.82 -1.20 -5.97
N ILE A 114 -0.21 -0.39 -5.70
CA ILE A 114 -1.58 -0.90 -5.54
C ILE A 114 -2.14 -1.15 -6.93
N VAL A 115 -2.30 -2.43 -7.29
CA VAL A 115 -2.65 -2.88 -8.63
C VAL A 115 -4.09 -3.34 -8.80
N GLY A 116 -4.84 -3.43 -7.71
CA GLY A 116 -6.27 -3.74 -7.71
C GLY A 116 -6.89 -3.36 -6.38
N SER A 117 -8.14 -2.91 -6.38
CA SER A 117 -8.79 -2.45 -5.15
C SER A 117 -10.30 -2.33 -5.34
N ASP A 118 -11.04 -2.46 -4.23
CA ASP A 118 -12.43 -2.04 -4.09
C ASP A 118 -12.68 -1.60 -2.65
N VAL A 119 -13.61 -0.67 -2.45
CA VAL A 119 -14.01 -0.18 -1.14
C VAL A 119 -15.53 -0.12 -1.04
N ARG A 120 -16.07 -0.61 0.08
CA ARG A 120 -17.51 -0.62 0.35
C ARG A 120 -17.80 -0.33 1.82
N GLU A 121 -18.99 0.22 2.09
CA GLU A 121 -19.50 0.29 3.46
C GLU A 121 -19.56 -1.12 4.06
N THR A 122 -19.18 -1.24 5.34
CA THR A 122 -19.20 -2.51 6.07
C THR A 122 -20.66 -2.91 6.33
N MET A 123 -21.19 -3.79 5.47
CA MET A 123 -22.54 -4.33 5.54
C MET A 123 -22.54 -5.82 5.22
N TYR A 124 -23.58 -6.54 5.65
CA TYR A 124 -23.73 -7.96 5.29
C TYR A 124 -23.71 -8.15 3.77
N GLY A 125 -22.91 -9.09 3.31
CA GLY A 125 -22.72 -9.41 1.88
C GLY A 125 -21.73 -8.49 1.14
N ASN A 126 -21.45 -7.29 1.60
CA ASN A 126 -20.52 -6.38 0.92
C ASN A 126 -19.07 -6.89 0.95
N GLY A 127 -18.68 -7.65 1.96
CA GLY A 127 -17.32 -8.19 2.06
C GLY A 127 -16.94 -9.06 0.87
N ILE A 128 -17.80 -10.04 0.48
CA ILE A 128 -17.50 -10.90 -0.67
C ILE A 128 -17.50 -10.12 -1.99
N LEU A 129 -18.39 -9.12 -2.16
CA LEU A 129 -18.43 -8.28 -3.35
C LEU A 129 -17.18 -7.41 -3.46
N ASN A 130 -16.72 -6.84 -2.33
CA ASN A 130 -15.49 -6.08 -2.24
C ASN A 130 -14.28 -6.93 -2.70
N HIS A 131 -14.09 -8.10 -2.13
CA HIS A 131 -12.97 -8.98 -2.49
C HIS A 131 -13.02 -9.42 -3.96
N LYS A 132 -14.21 -9.77 -4.48
CA LYS A 132 -14.37 -10.13 -5.90
C LYS A 132 -13.98 -8.97 -6.82
N LYS A 133 -14.49 -7.77 -6.54
CA LYS A 133 -14.21 -6.60 -7.39
C LYS A 133 -12.74 -6.18 -7.32
N ALA A 134 -12.14 -6.23 -6.14
CA ALA A 134 -10.72 -5.90 -5.96
C ALA A 134 -9.81 -6.85 -6.77
N VAL A 135 -10.08 -8.17 -6.72
CA VAL A 135 -9.30 -9.16 -7.49
C VAL A 135 -9.54 -9.04 -8.99
N GLU A 136 -10.78 -8.79 -9.45
CA GLU A 136 -11.08 -8.53 -10.85
C GLU A 136 -10.31 -7.32 -11.38
N ASN A 137 -10.25 -6.24 -10.62
CA ASN A 137 -9.49 -5.04 -10.97
C ASN A 137 -7.98 -5.35 -11.09
N MET A 138 -7.42 -6.15 -10.18
CA MET A 138 -6.02 -6.59 -10.24
C MET A 138 -5.76 -7.45 -11.48
N LEU A 139 -6.63 -8.44 -11.78
CA LEU A 139 -6.49 -9.33 -12.94
C LEU A 139 -6.62 -8.57 -14.26
N ASN A 140 -7.56 -7.62 -14.35
CA ASN A 140 -7.71 -6.76 -15.53
C ASN A 140 -6.46 -5.89 -15.73
N ASN A 141 -5.88 -5.36 -14.66
CA ASN A 141 -4.65 -4.58 -14.72
C ASN A 141 -3.45 -5.44 -15.17
N LYS A 142 -3.35 -6.67 -14.66
CA LYS A 142 -2.37 -7.66 -15.11
C LYS A 142 -2.46 -7.90 -16.63
N ILE A 143 -3.69 -8.12 -17.15
CA ILE A 143 -3.92 -8.34 -18.57
C ILE A 143 -3.54 -7.10 -19.39
N LYS A 144 -4.04 -5.92 -18.97
CA LYS A 144 -3.81 -4.65 -19.67
C LYS A 144 -2.33 -4.31 -19.81
N ARG A 145 -1.51 -4.73 -18.84
CA ARG A 145 -0.06 -4.51 -18.85
C ARG A 145 0.74 -5.63 -19.55
N GLY A 146 0.09 -6.59 -20.19
CA GLY A 146 0.76 -7.64 -20.97
C GLY A 146 1.25 -8.86 -20.17
N TYR A 147 0.83 -9.00 -18.90
CA TYR A 147 1.25 -10.13 -18.04
C TYR A 147 0.24 -11.28 -18.02
N LYS A 148 -0.73 -11.32 -18.94
CA LYS A 148 -1.81 -12.34 -18.98
C LYS A 148 -1.29 -13.77 -18.87
N ASP A 149 -0.28 -14.10 -19.65
CA ASP A 149 0.27 -15.46 -19.78
C ASP A 149 1.38 -15.80 -18.77
N GLN A 150 1.72 -14.87 -17.90
CA GLN A 150 2.72 -15.07 -16.87
C GLN A 150 2.09 -15.54 -15.56
N GLU A 151 2.77 -16.47 -14.86
CA GLU A 151 2.34 -16.95 -13.56
C GLU A 151 2.39 -15.84 -12.51
N THR A 152 1.36 -15.78 -11.64
CA THR A 152 1.28 -14.86 -10.52
C THR A 152 0.98 -15.63 -9.25
N ILE A 153 1.76 -15.47 -8.21
CA ILE A 153 1.42 -15.96 -6.88
C ILE A 153 0.56 -14.90 -6.18
N VAL A 154 -0.68 -15.26 -5.85
CA VAL A 154 -1.56 -14.39 -5.06
C VAL A 154 -1.60 -14.90 -3.62
N HIS A 155 -0.99 -14.13 -2.72
CA HIS A 155 -0.87 -14.46 -1.30
C HIS A 155 -1.83 -13.62 -0.45
N THR A 156 -2.56 -14.29 0.43
CA THR A 156 -3.57 -13.70 1.31
C THR A 156 -3.47 -14.30 2.71
N ASP A 157 -4.18 -13.73 3.67
CA ASP A 157 -4.43 -14.40 4.93
C ASP A 157 -5.41 -15.58 4.76
N GLN A 158 -5.74 -16.26 5.87
CA GLN A 158 -6.69 -17.38 5.93
C GLN A 158 -8.13 -16.95 6.18
N GLY A 159 -8.49 -15.71 5.85
CA GLY A 159 -9.83 -15.20 6.02
C GLY A 159 -10.90 -16.04 5.33
N ILE A 160 -12.09 -16.12 5.92
CA ILE A 160 -13.22 -16.94 5.42
C ILE A 160 -13.54 -16.65 3.95
N ILE A 161 -13.46 -15.37 3.53
CA ILE A 161 -13.74 -14.99 2.15
C ILE A 161 -12.67 -15.53 1.21
N TYR A 162 -11.39 -15.37 1.55
CA TYR A 162 -10.28 -15.87 0.75
C TYR A 162 -10.26 -17.40 0.63
N SER A 163 -10.84 -18.09 1.61
CA SER A 163 -11.00 -19.57 1.60
C SER A 163 -12.27 -20.04 0.88
N SER A 164 -13.19 -19.15 0.50
CA SER A 164 -14.47 -19.57 -0.10
C SER A 164 -14.32 -20.04 -1.53
N VAL A 165 -15.11 -21.08 -1.92
CA VAL A 165 -15.14 -21.63 -3.28
C VAL A 165 -15.47 -20.54 -4.31
N SER A 166 -16.47 -19.69 -4.00
CA SER A 166 -16.90 -18.64 -4.92
C SER A 166 -15.85 -17.58 -5.20
N PHE A 167 -14.94 -17.31 -4.26
CA PHE A 167 -13.82 -16.43 -4.45
C PHE A 167 -12.71 -17.11 -5.26
N ASN A 168 -12.39 -18.35 -4.94
CA ASN A 168 -11.31 -19.09 -5.62
C ASN A 168 -11.63 -19.40 -7.08
N ASN A 169 -12.89 -19.60 -7.44
CA ASN A 169 -13.32 -19.82 -8.82
C ASN A 169 -12.98 -18.66 -9.77
N ILE A 170 -12.76 -17.45 -9.25
CA ILE A 170 -12.35 -16.29 -10.08
C ILE A 170 -11.00 -16.57 -10.76
N PHE A 171 -10.11 -17.31 -10.13
CA PHE A 171 -8.77 -17.57 -10.64
C PHE A 171 -8.68 -18.68 -11.69
N ASN A 172 -9.74 -19.47 -11.88
CA ASN A 172 -9.72 -20.66 -12.76
C ASN A 172 -9.35 -20.37 -14.22
N SER A 173 -9.60 -19.15 -14.70
CA SER A 173 -9.28 -18.72 -16.07
C SER A 173 -7.95 -17.96 -16.18
N TYR A 174 -7.16 -17.92 -15.12
CA TYR A 174 -5.94 -17.13 -15.07
C TYR A 174 -4.75 -17.97 -14.62
N LYS A 175 -3.56 -17.63 -15.07
CA LYS A 175 -2.32 -18.21 -14.57
C LYS A 175 -1.99 -17.60 -13.18
N VAL A 176 -2.66 -18.15 -12.16
CA VAL A 176 -2.54 -17.72 -10.77
C VAL A 176 -2.40 -18.93 -9.86
N THR A 177 -1.36 -18.92 -9.03
CA THR A 177 -1.18 -19.87 -7.94
C THR A 177 -1.54 -19.20 -6.61
N ARG A 178 -2.40 -19.84 -5.82
CA ARG A 178 -2.81 -19.33 -4.51
C ARG A 178 -1.81 -19.71 -3.43
N SER A 179 -1.57 -18.77 -2.53
CA SER A 179 -0.75 -18.95 -1.33
C SER A 179 -1.43 -18.29 -0.14
N MET A 180 -1.31 -18.87 1.04
CA MET A 180 -1.89 -18.29 2.27
C MET A 180 -0.90 -18.27 3.41
N SER A 181 -0.94 -17.21 4.22
CA SER A 181 -0.26 -17.17 5.50
C SER A 181 -0.76 -18.26 6.45
N ARG A 182 0.08 -18.74 7.34
CA ARG A 182 -0.36 -19.62 8.43
C ARG A 182 -1.23 -18.83 9.42
N ALA A 183 -2.19 -19.53 10.04
CA ALA A 183 -3.08 -18.92 11.02
C ALA A 183 -2.28 -18.27 12.17
N GLY A 184 -2.61 -17.04 12.49
CA GLY A 184 -1.99 -16.31 13.59
C GLY A 184 -0.50 -15.98 13.41
N THR A 185 0.02 -16.05 12.18
CA THR A 185 1.44 -15.76 11.87
C THR A 185 1.56 -14.52 10.97
N PRO A 186 1.52 -13.31 11.54
CA PRO A 186 1.65 -12.07 10.77
C PRO A 186 2.95 -11.98 9.98
N THR A 187 4.01 -12.56 10.51
CA THR A 187 5.32 -12.61 9.84
C THR A 187 5.29 -13.33 8.49
N ASP A 188 4.22 -14.06 8.18
CA ASP A 188 4.03 -14.71 6.89
C ASP A 188 3.56 -13.74 5.78
N ASN A 189 3.14 -12.51 6.13
CA ASN A 189 2.78 -11.47 5.14
C ASN A 189 3.23 -10.07 5.57
N PRO A 190 4.54 -9.87 5.81
CA PRO A 190 5.07 -8.62 6.36
C PRO A 190 4.91 -7.44 5.40
N VAL A 191 4.86 -7.70 4.08
CA VAL A 191 4.75 -6.68 3.04
C VAL A 191 3.43 -5.94 3.15
N ILE A 192 2.31 -6.68 3.17
CA ILE A 192 0.98 -6.05 3.23
C ILE A 192 0.69 -5.47 4.61
N GLU A 193 1.17 -6.11 5.69
CA GLU A 193 1.00 -5.59 7.05
C GLU A 193 1.71 -4.26 7.26
N SER A 194 2.94 -4.16 6.80
CA SER A 194 3.69 -2.91 6.79
C SER A 194 2.94 -1.83 6.02
N LYS A 195 2.40 -2.17 4.84
CA LYS A 195 1.65 -1.25 3.99
C LYS A 195 0.37 -0.77 4.66
N ASN A 196 -0.45 -1.69 5.19
CA ASN A 196 -1.66 -1.37 5.94
C ASN A 196 -1.37 -0.46 7.14
N GLY A 197 -0.30 -0.74 7.86
CA GLY A 197 0.13 0.08 8.98
C GLY A 197 0.43 1.53 8.58
N TRP A 198 1.03 1.75 7.41
CA TRP A 198 1.32 3.08 6.88
C TRP A 198 0.07 3.77 6.35
N ILE A 199 -0.71 3.10 5.50
CA ILE A 199 -1.94 3.66 4.91
C ILE A 199 -2.89 4.15 6.00
N LYS A 200 -3.19 3.34 7.02
CA LYS A 200 -4.08 3.73 8.13
C LYS A 200 -3.61 4.94 8.91
N LYS A 201 -2.32 5.22 8.92
CA LYS A 201 -1.76 6.38 9.61
C LYS A 201 -1.79 7.64 8.74
N GLU A 202 -1.56 7.45 7.43
CA GLU A 202 -1.43 8.55 6.49
C GLU A 202 -2.80 9.06 6.04
N MET A 203 -3.79 8.15 5.86
CA MET A 203 -5.08 8.48 5.28
C MET A 203 -5.87 9.60 5.98
N TYR A 204 -5.73 9.74 7.31
CA TYR A 204 -6.40 10.80 8.09
C TYR A 204 -5.49 11.99 8.42
N ILE A 205 -4.21 11.91 8.07
CA ILE A 205 -3.25 12.96 8.36
C ILE A 205 -2.99 13.79 7.12
N ASP A 206 -2.88 13.11 5.98
CA ASP A 206 -2.47 13.73 4.72
C ASP A 206 -3.67 14.05 3.80
N PHE A 207 -4.85 13.43 4.07
CA PHE A 207 -6.07 13.64 3.30
C PHE A 207 -7.19 14.14 4.22
N ASP A 208 -7.78 15.29 3.89
CA ASP A 208 -8.97 15.76 4.61
C ASP A 208 -10.21 15.07 4.03
N ILE A 209 -10.79 14.17 4.85
CA ILE A 209 -11.96 13.38 4.49
C ILE A 209 -13.18 14.23 4.09
N ASN A 210 -13.24 15.50 4.52
CA ASN A 210 -14.35 16.38 4.20
C ASN A 210 -14.34 16.85 2.74
N ASN A 211 -13.18 16.80 2.08
CA ASN A 211 -13.02 17.20 0.68
C ASN A 211 -13.58 16.17 -0.32
N TYR A 212 -14.05 15.01 0.14
CA TYR A 212 -14.53 13.93 -0.71
C TYR A 212 -16.02 13.71 -0.54
N ASN A 213 -16.75 13.51 -1.64
CA ASN A 213 -18.17 13.20 -1.59
C ASN A 213 -18.41 11.71 -1.32
N THR A 214 -17.57 10.84 -1.84
CA THR A 214 -17.70 9.38 -1.74
C THR A 214 -16.44 8.73 -1.17
N VAL A 215 -16.62 7.57 -0.54
CA VAL A 215 -15.50 6.75 -0.06
C VAL A 215 -14.61 6.27 -1.21
N GLN A 216 -15.19 6.09 -2.41
CA GLN A 216 -14.45 5.68 -3.59
C GLN A 216 -13.50 6.77 -4.09
N GLU A 217 -13.95 8.04 -4.14
CA GLU A 217 -13.08 9.19 -4.47
C GLU A 217 -11.91 9.28 -3.48
N PHE A 218 -12.20 9.20 -2.17
CA PHE A 218 -11.21 9.25 -1.12
C PHE A 218 -10.13 8.16 -1.28
N ILE A 219 -10.54 6.91 -1.55
CA ILE A 219 -9.61 5.80 -1.75
C ILE A 219 -8.85 5.91 -3.07
N ASN A 220 -9.49 6.38 -4.14
CA ASN A 220 -8.81 6.58 -5.42
C ASN A 220 -7.67 7.59 -5.31
N ASP A 221 -7.85 8.65 -4.56
CA ASP A 221 -6.83 9.67 -4.35
C ASP A 221 -5.65 9.13 -3.52
N ILE A 222 -5.94 8.34 -2.49
CA ILE A 222 -4.92 7.64 -1.70
C ILE A 222 -4.11 6.66 -2.59
N ILE A 223 -4.78 5.91 -3.48
CA ILE A 223 -4.11 4.99 -4.42
C ILE A 223 -3.24 5.77 -5.39
N TRP A 224 -3.77 6.86 -5.93
CA TRP A 224 -3.02 7.71 -6.84
C TRP A 224 -1.77 8.28 -6.18
N ASP A 225 -1.90 8.86 -4.98
CA ASP A 225 -0.78 9.39 -4.18
C ASP A 225 0.26 8.29 -3.90
N ASN A 226 -0.20 7.11 -3.46
CA ASN A 226 0.69 5.99 -3.20
C ASN A 226 1.51 5.59 -4.42
N ASN A 227 0.86 5.48 -5.59
CA ASN A 227 1.47 4.93 -6.79
C ASN A 227 2.33 5.95 -7.54
N ASN A 228 1.95 7.25 -7.51
CA ASN A 228 2.53 8.29 -8.36
C ASN A 228 3.34 9.34 -7.60
N TYR A 229 3.07 9.57 -6.32
CA TYR A 229 3.67 10.71 -5.60
C TYR A 229 4.45 10.32 -4.34
N ARG A 230 4.02 9.30 -3.61
CA ARG A 230 4.59 8.91 -2.32
C ARG A 230 5.93 8.19 -2.48
N PRO A 231 7.09 8.79 -2.09
CA PRO A 231 8.40 8.13 -2.16
C PRO A 231 8.48 6.96 -1.16
N SER A 232 9.05 5.84 -1.57
CA SER A 232 9.25 4.67 -0.71
C SER A 232 10.74 4.43 -0.44
N TYR A 233 11.12 4.27 0.83
CA TYR A 233 12.50 3.92 1.20
C TYR A 233 12.97 2.62 0.54
N ALA A 234 12.12 1.59 0.52
CA ALA A 234 12.42 0.30 -0.09
C ALA A 234 12.68 0.40 -1.61
N LEU A 235 12.17 1.45 -2.26
CA LEU A 235 12.36 1.73 -3.69
C LEU A 235 13.42 2.82 -3.94
N LYS A 236 14.34 3.03 -3.01
CA LYS A 236 15.36 4.09 -3.07
C LYS A 236 14.74 5.49 -3.24
N TYR A 237 13.67 5.75 -2.49
CA TYR A 237 12.88 7.00 -2.53
C TYR A 237 12.19 7.29 -3.86
N LYS A 238 11.97 6.30 -4.71
CA LYS A 238 11.11 6.41 -5.88
C LYS A 238 9.66 6.08 -5.51
N THR A 239 8.75 6.57 -6.34
CA THR A 239 7.37 6.08 -6.31
C THR A 239 7.28 4.68 -6.91
N PRO A 240 6.24 3.89 -6.63
CA PRO A 240 6.01 2.62 -7.29
C PRO A 240 6.10 2.68 -8.81
N ILE A 241 5.46 3.65 -9.45
CA ILE A 241 5.45 3.78 -10.91
C ILE A 241 6.84 4.19 -11.44
N GLU A 242 7.51 5.17 -10.83
CA GLU A 242 8.88 5.53 -11.23
C GLU A 242 9.84 4.34 -11.17
N TYR A 243 9.77 3.57 -10.09
CA TYR A 243 10.64 2.39 -9.91
C TYR A 243 10.42 1.37 -11.04
N ARG A 244 9.16 1.03 -11.33
CA ARG A 244 8.79 0.09 -12.39
C ARG A 244 9.26 0.58 -13.77
N THR A 245 8.95 1.84 -14.11
CA THR A 245 9.26 2.44 -15.40
C THR A 245 10.77 2.52 -15.65
N GLN A 246 11.57 2.89 -14.64
CA GLN A 246 13.03 2.93 -14.77
C GLN A 246 13.66 1.56 -15.01
N LEU A 247 13.01 0.48 -14.60
CA LEU A 247 13.44 -0.89 -14.88
C LEU A 247 12.92 -1.42 -16.22
N GLY A 248 12.25 -0.58 -17.03
CA GLY A 248 11.76 -0.93 -18.37
C GLY A 248 10.43 -1.68 -18.38
N PHE A 249 9.68 -1.70 -17.27
CA PHE A 249 8.36 -2.31 -17.20
C PHE A 249 7.24 -1.26 -17.37
N ASN A 250 6.23 -1.57 -18.17
CA ASN A 250 5.06 -0.73 -18.44
C ASN A 250 3.88 -1.04 -17.51
#